data_ca782878c32106aa294a85a820bd43de
#
_entry.id   ca782878c32106aa294a85a820bd43de
#
_cell.length_a   1.000
_cell.length_b   1.000
_cell.length_c   1.000
_cell.angle_alpha   90.00
_cell.angle_beta   90.00
_cell.angle_gamma   90.00
#
_symmetry.space_group_name_H-M   'P 1'
#
loop_
_entity.id
_entity.type
_entity.pdbx_description
1 polymer ?
#
loop_
_entity_poly.entity_id
_entity_poly.type
_entity_poly.pdbx_seq_one_letter_code
_entity_poly.pdbx_strand_id
1 'polypeptide(L)'
;MWGDIAIAFLLGLVTAFVVTPFSMRIAKKYGAIDVPNDRRVNKKPMPRLGGIAVIAGFFVSTIYLLISMSIEGKLVLFEEDMLWLKLVGFFVGIIILGITCFIDDTKGIHSLTKLIVQIVAALIVVACGIRIENFCLLYTSPSPRDKRQSR
;
A
#
# COMPACT_ATOMS: atom_id res chain seq x y z
N MET A 1 12.88 15.36 9.42
CA MET A 1 12.53 13.92 9.37
C MET A 1 11.32 13.55 10.23
N TRP A 2 11.34 13.66 11.58
CA TRP A 2 10.18 13.26 12.40
C TRP A 2 8.94 14.13 12.15
N GLY A 3 9.15 15.44 11.91
CA GLY A 3 8.06 16.37 11.57
C GLY A 3 7.36 16.01 10.26
N ASP A 4 8.11 15.67 9.22
CA ASP A 4 7.57 15.30 7.90
C ASP A 4 6.77 14.01 7.95
N ILE A 5 7.24 13.04 8.75
CA ILE A 5 6.51 11.78 8.98
C ILE A 5 5.19 12.05 9.69
N ALA A 6 5.18 12.93 10.70
CA ALA A 6 3.96 13.30 11.41
C ALA A 6 2.97 14.03 10.50
N ILE A 7 3.46 14.95 9.65
CA ILE A 7 2.62 15.67 8.68
C ILE A 7 2.06 14.69 7.63
N ALA A 8 2.88 13.80 7.09
CA ALA A 8 2.44 12.78 6.14
C ALA A 8 1.36 11.87 6.74
N PHE A 9 1.53 11.46 7.99
CA PHE A 9 0.53 10.66 8.71
C PHE A 9 -0.79 11.41 8.86
N LEU A 10 -0.75 12.67 9.31
CA LEU A 10 -1.94 13.50 9.44
C LEU A 10 -2.63 13.75 8.09
N LEU A 11 -1.86 14.02 7.03
CA LEU A 11 -2.40 14.18 5.68
C LEU A 11 -3.10 12.91 5.21
N GLY A 12 -2.49 11.74 5.39
CA GLY A 12 -3.09 10.46 5.04
C GLY A 12 -4.40 10.20 5.80
N LEU A 13 -4.40 10.48 7.11
CA LEU A 13 -5.57 10.31 7.96
C LEU A 13 -6.71 11.25 7.55
N VAL A 14 -6.43 12.54 7.38
CA VAL A 14 -7.43 13.54 6.96
C VAL A 14 -7.97 13.22 5.58
N THR A 15 -7.11 12.86 4.63
CA THR A 15 -7.53 12.49 3.27
C THR A 15 -8.42 11.25 3.29
N ALA A 16 -8.03 10.21 4.01
CA ALA A 16 -8.86 9.00 4.14
C ALA A 16 -10.22 9.31 4.76
N PHE A 17 -10.25 10.16 5.79
CA PHE A 17 -11.49 10.59 6.43
C PHE A 17 -12.41 11.35 5.48
N VAL A 18 -11.88 12.31 4.71
CA VAL A 18 -12.64 13.11 3.74
C VAL A 18 -13.12 12.26 2.56
N VAL A 19 -12.30 11.31 2.08
CA VAL A 19 -12.64 10.44 0.94
C VAL A 19 -13.62 9.34 1.32
N THR A 20 -13.68 8.93 2.60
CA THR A 20 -14.59 7.87 3.06
C THR A 20 -16.07 8.10 2.69
N PRO A 21 -16.71 9.26 2.94
CA PRO A 21 -18.09 9.48 2.54
C PRO A 21 -18.28 9.45 1.03
N PHE A 22 -17.26 9.82 0.26
CA PHE A 22 -17.28 9.76 -1.20
C PHE A 22 -17.22 8.31 -1.68
N SER A 23 -16.33 7.52 -1.09
CA SER A 23 -16.22 6.07 -1.32
C SER A 23 -17.53 5.35 -1.02
N MET A 24 -18.21 5.71 0.07
CA MET A 24 -19.53 5.15 0.41
C MET A 24 -20.60 5.49 -0.63
N ARG A 25 -20.58 6.69 -1.23
CA ARG A 25 -21.51 7.06 -2.33
C ARG A 25 -21.24 6.23 -3.57
N ILE A 26 -19.95 6.03 -3.91
CA ILE A 26 -19.53 5.18 -5.03
C ILE A 26 -19.99 3.74 -4.80
N ALA A 27 -19.80 3.20 -3.59
CA ALA A 27 -20.25 1.86 -3.22
C ALA A 27 -21.75 1.65 -3.45
N LYS A 28 -22.56 2.63 -3.05
CA LYS A 28 -24.01 2.60 -3.27
C LYS A 28 -24.37 2.64 -4.75
N LYS A 29 -23.65 3.45 -5.56
CA LYS A 29 -23.90 3.58 -6.99
C LYS A 29 -23.56 2.29 -7.77
N TYR A 30 -22.50 1.60 -7.40
CA TYR A 30 -22.03 0.37 -8.06
C TYR A 30 -22.56 -0.91 -7.42
N GLY A 31 -23.40 -0.80 -6.37
CA GLY A 31 -24.00 -1.97 -5.72
C GLY A 31 -23.04 -2.78 -4.85
N ALA A 32 -21.85 -2.23 -4.52
CA ALA A 32 -20.87 -2.86 -3.63
C ALA A 32 -21.30 -2.76 -2.17
N ILE A 33 -22.46 -3.35 -1.86
CA ILE A 33 -23.09 -3.31 -0.54
C ILE A 33 -23.11 -4.74 0.02
N ASP A 34 -22.63 -4.89 1.24
CA ASP A 34 -22.74 -6.14 1.98
C ASP A 34 -24.12 -6.28 2.57
N VAL A 35 -24.94 -7.18 2.01
CA VAL A 35 -26.29 -7.46 2.49
C VAL A 35 -26.19 -8.45 3.67
N PRO A 36 -26.92 -8.21 4.77
CA PRO A 36 -26.98 -9.13 5.90
C PRO A 36 -27.46 -10.52 5.45
N ASN A 37 -26.77 -11.56 5.88
CA ASN A 37 -27.18 -12.94 5.71
C ASN A 37 -27.08 -13.64 7.08
N ASP A 38 -27.80 -14.74 7.31
CA ASP A 38 -27.84 -15.47 8.58
C ASP A 38 -26.49 -15.88 9.16
N ARG A 39 -25.45 -15.95 8.30
CA ARG A 39 -24.06 -16.27 8.68
C ARG A 39 -23.22 -15.04 9.04
N ARG A 40 -23.75 -13.81 8.90
CA ARG A 40 -22.99 -12.56 9.10
C ARG A 40 -23.48 -11.81 10.33
N VAL A 41 -22.53 -11.26 11.06
CA VAL A 41 -22.79 -10.49 12.28
C VAL A 41 -23.49 -9.14 11.99
N ASN A 42 -23.34 -8.63 10.77
CA ASN A 42 -23.89 -7.34 10.38
C ASN A 42 -25.41 -7.41 10.18
N LYS A 43 -26.15 -6.64 10.97
CA LYS A 43 -27.63 -6.51 10.89
C LYS A 43 -28.08 -5.43 9.90
N LYS A 44 -27.17 -4.60 9.38
CA LYS A 44 -27.47 -3.51 8.45
C LYS A 44 -26.59 -3.62 7.21
N PRO A 45 -27.09 -3.22 6.01
CA PRO A 45 -26.29 -3.21 4.79
C PRO A 45 -25.13 -2.21 4.94
N MET A 46 -23.91 -2.66 4.73
CA MET A 46 -22.70 -1.85 4.84
C MET A 46 -21.96 -1.74 3.49
N PRO A 47 -21.48 -0.54 3.10
CA PRO A 47 -20.70 -0.37 1.90
C PRO A 47 -19.30 -1.01 2.06
N ARG A 48 -18.84 -1.77 1.05
CA ARG A 48 -17.55 -2.50 1.08
C ARG A 48 -16.34 -1.68 0.65
N LEU A 49 -16.53 -0.58 -0.09
CA LEU A 49 -15.45 0.17 -0.75
C LEU A 49 -14.62 1.07 0.20
N GLY A 50 -14.42 0.70 1.47
CA GLY A 50 -13.58 1.44 2.40
C GLY A 50 -12.10 1.51 1.98
N GLY A 51 -11.60 0.49 1.28
CA GLY A 51 -10.22 0.41 0.82
C GLY A 51 -9.80 1.53 -0.13
N ILE A 52 -10.72 2.09 -0.92
CA ILE A 52 -10.42 3.22 -1.82
C ILE A 52 -9.98 4.46 -1.05
N ALA A 53 -10.63 4.74 0.08
CA ALA A 53 -10.28 5.89 0.92
C ALA A 53 -8.89 5.73 1.54
N VAL A 54 -8.54 4.51 1.95
CA VAL A 54 -7.19 4.19 2.48
C VAL A 54 -6.13 4.35 1.40
N ILE A 55 -6.37 3.82 0.20
CA ILE A 55 -5.45 3.96 -0.95
C ILE A 55 -5.25 5.44 -1.29
N ALA A 56 -6.31 6.24 -1.34
CA ALA A 56 -6.21 7.68 -1.61
C ALA A 56 -5.37 8.41 -0.54
N GLY A 57 -5.60 8.12 0.75
CA GLY A 57 -4.80 8.67 1.85
C GLY A 57 -3.33 8.27 1.75
N PHE A 58 -3.07 7.02 1.41
CA PHE A 58 -1.71 6.51 1.20
C PHE A 58 -1.01 7.23 0.04
N PHE A 59 -1.67 7.42 -1.11
CA PHE A 59 -1.09 8.15 -2.25
C PHE A 59 -0.72 9.58 -1.87
N VAL A 60 -1.64 10.31 -1.22
CA VAL A 60 -1.40 11.71 -0.81
C VAL A 60 -0.23 11.81 0.16
N SER A 61 -0.17 10.96 1.18
CA SER A 61 0.92 10.97 2.15
C SER A 61 2.27 10.59 1.52
N THR A 62 2.28 9.61 0.61
CA THR A 62 3.50 9.20 -0.07
C THR A 62 4.01 10.28 -1.03
N ILE A 63 3.12 10.92 -1.80
CA ILE A 63 3.49 12.03 -2.68
C ILE A 63 4.06 13.19 -1.85
N TYR A 64 3.44 13.53 -0.72
CA TYR A 64 3.96 14.56 0.18
C TYR A 64 5.37 14.23 0.65
N LEU A 65 5.62 13.00 1.12
CA LEU A 65 6.95 12.57 1.57
C LEU A 65 7.99 12.64 0.45
N LEU A 66 7.65 12.20 -0.76
CA LEU A 66 8.56 12.27 -1.91
C LEU A 66 8.93 13.73 -2.24
N ILE A 67 7.96 14.64 -2.23
CA ILE A 67 8.19 16.07 -2.46
C ILE A 67 9.06 16.66 -1.35
N SER A 68 8.74 16.40 -0.09
CA SER A 68 9.49 16.90 1.07
C SER A 68 10.94 16.43 1.04
N MET A 69 11.18 15.15 0.79
CA MET A 69 12.54 14.59 0.68
C MET A 69 13.31 15.13 -0.52
N SER A 70 12.63 15.41 -1.62
CA SER A 70 13.23 16.02 -2.82
C SER A 70 13.67 17.46 -2.55
N ILE A 71 12.84 18.26 -1.85
CA ILE A 71 13.16 19.65 -1.49
C ILE A 71 14.34 19.70 -0.51
N GLU A 72 14.41 18.77 0.45
CA GLU A 72 15.53 18.67 1.39
C GLU A 72 16.84 18.16 0.74
N GLY A 73 16.83 17.84 -0.55
CA GLY A 73 18.01 17.30 -1.27
C GLY A 73 18.44 15.91 -0.80
N LYS A 74 17.59 15.22 -0.03
CA LYS A 74 17.85 13.87 0.49
C LYS A 74 17.46 12.79 -0.51
N LEU A 75 16.63 13.12 -1.47
CA LEU A 75 16.15 12.22 -2.51
C LEU A 75 16.53 12.80 -3.87
N VAL A 76 17.61 12.30 -4.44
CA VAL A 76 17.99 12.66 -5.80
C VAL A 76 17.30 11.71 -6.75
N LEU A 77 16.06 12.08 -7.14
CA LEU A 77 15.18 11.26 -7.97
C LEU A 77 15.76 10.95 -9.35
N PHE A 78 16.71 11.76 -9.83
CA PHE A 78 17.23 11.69 -11.19
C PHE A 78 18.70 11.24 -11.30
N GLU A 79 19.45 11.19 -10.20
CA GLU A 79 20.85 10.75 -10.23
C GLU A 79 21.05 9.24 -10.01
N GLU A 80 20.10 8.58 -9.33
CA GLU A 80 20.08 7.12 -9.27
C GLU A 80 19.08 6.58 -10.30
N ASP A 81 19.57 6.11 -11.43
CA ASP A 81 18.79 5.55 -12.56
C ASP A 81 17.76 4.48 -12.16
N MET A 82 17.95 3.84 -11.00
CA MET A 82 17.08 2.78 -10.49
C MET A 82 15.94 3.27 -9.58
N LEU A 83 16.03 4.48 -9.00
CA LEU A 83 15.03 4.92 -8.00
C LEU A 83 13.70 5.24 -8.66
N TRP A 84 13.73 5.91 -9.80
CA TRP A 84 12.53 6.22 -10.58
C TRP A 84 11.77 4.95 -11.00
N LEU A 85 12.49 3.95 -11.49
CA LEU A 85 11.91 2.67 -11.90
C LEU A 85 11.24 1.94 -10.71
N LYS A 86 11.88 1.95 -9.55
CA LYS A 86 11.32 1.38 -8.31
C LYS A 86 10.04 2.09 -7.90
N LEU A 87 10.01 3.43 -7.92
CA LEU A 87 8.82 4.21 -7.59
C LEU A 87 7.67 3.93 -8.56
N VAL A 88 7.93 3.93 -9.86
CA VAL A 88 6.93 3.61 -10.88
C VAL A 88 6.38 2.20 -10.68
N GLY A 89 7.24 1.20 -10.49
CA GLY A 89 6.83 -0.17 -10.23
C GLY A 89 5.96 -0.30 -8.98
N PHE A 90 6.32 0.40 -7.92
CA PHE A 90 5.56 0.43 -6.68
C PHE A 90 4.15 1.01 -6.85
N PHE A 91 4.03 2.18 -7.49
CA PHE A 91 2.74 2.80 -7.75
C PHE A 91 1.87 1.99 -8.71
N VAL A 92 2.46 1.41 -9.75
CA VAL A 92 1.76 0.51 -10.69
C VAL A 92 1.23 -0.71 -9.94
N GLY A 93 2.03 -1.32 -9.07
CA GLY A 93 1.59 -2.45 -8.24
C GLY A 93 0.39 -2.11 -7.36
N ILE A 94 0.41 -0.96 -6.69
CA ILE A 94 -0.71 -0.50 -5.85
C ILE A 94 -1.97 -0.25 -6.68
N ILE A 95 -1.84 0.38 -7.87
CA ILE A 95 -2.97 0.64 -8.76
C ILE A 95 -3.61 -0.67 -9.22
N ILE A 96 -2.81 -1.65 -9.64
CA ILE A 96 -3.31 -2.97 -10.04
C ILE A 96 -4.08 -3.65 -8.90
N LEU A 97 -3.52 -3.64 -7.69
CA LEU A 97 -4.18 -4.21 -6.51
C LEU A 97 -5.45 -3.44 -6.15
N GLY A 98 -5.43 -2.11 -6.24
CA GLY A 98 -6.60 -1.26 -5.98
C GLY A 98 -7.75 -1.52 -6.95
N ILE A 99 -7.46 -1.61 -8.24
CA ILE A 99 -8.45 -1.95 -9.28
C ILE A 99 -9.01 -3.35 -9.04
N THR A 100 -8.16 -4.32 -8.74
CA THR A 100 -8.58 -5.70 -8.47
C THR A 100 -9.50 -5.76 -7.26
N CYS A 101 -9.15 -5.06 -6.18
CA CYS A 101 -9.98 -4.97 -4.98
C CYS A 101 -11.34 -4.32 -5.28
N PHE A 102 -11.36 -3.25 -6.08
CA PHE A 102 -12.60 -2.59 -6.49
C PHE A 102 -13.52 -3.52 -7.29
N ILE A 103 -12.95 -4.30 -8.24
CA ILE A 103 -13.73 -5.25 -9.03
C ILE A 103 -14.23 -6.41 -8.16
N ASP A 104 -13.40 -6.88 -7.21
CA ASP A 104 -13.79 -7.92 -6.24
C ASP A 104 -14.97 -7.48 -5.37
N ASP A 105 -14.93 -6.26 -4.87
CA ASP A 105 -16.01 -5.71 -4.03
C ASP A 105 -17.32 -5.46 -4.79
N THR A 106 -17.25 -5.22 -6.12
CA THR A 106 -18.43 -4.94 -6.96
C THR A 106 -19.03 -6.18 -7.59
N LYS A 107 -18.21 -7.06 -8.17
CA LYS A 107 -18.67 -8.22 -8.95
C LYS A 107 -18.41 -9.57 -8.27
N GLY A 108 -17.52 -9.58 -7.27
CA GLY A 108 -17.03 -10.82 -6.66
C GLY A 108 -16.14 -11.61 -7.64
N ILE A 109 -14.85 -11.64 -7.39
CA ILE A 109 -13.89 -12.38 -8.22
C ILE A 109 -13.64 -13.75 -7.58
N HIS A 110 -13.42 -14.77 -8.41
CA HIS A 110 -13.01 -16.08 -7.93
C HIS A 110 -11.66 -16.01 -7.22
N SER A 111 -11.50 -16.74 -6.11
CA SER A 111 -10.32 -16.67 -5.25
C SER A 111 -9.00 -16.93 -5.99
N LEU A 112 -8.99 -17.85 -6.96
CA LEU A 112 -7.80 -18.13 -7.78
C LEU A 112 -7.40 -16.93 -8.67
N THR A 113 -8.38 -16.26 -9.28
CA THR A 113 -8.10 -15.06 -10.10
C THR A 113 -7.49 -13.95 -9.26
N LYS A 114 -8.01 -13.73 -8.05
CA LYS A 114 -7.47 -12.77 -7.09
C LYS A 114 -6.01 -13.09 -6.73
N LEU A 115 -5.71 -14.36 -6.44
CA LEU A 115 -4.36 -14.82 -6.14
C LEU A 115 -3.40 -14.58 -7.32
N ILE A 116 -3.82 -14.94 -8.54
CA ILE A 116 -2.97 -14.74 -9.74
C ILE A 116 -2.64 -13.28 -9.95
N VAL A 117 -3.63 -12.37 -9.84
CA VAL A 117 -3.38 -10.93 -10.01
C VAL A 117 -2.44 -10.39 -8.93
N GLN A 118 -2.56 -10.86 -7.69
CA GLN A 118 -1.66 -10.47 -6.60
C GLN A 118 -0.21 -10.94 -6.88
N ILE A 119 -0.04 -12.16 -7.38
CA ILE A 119 1.28 -12.68 -7.76
C ILE A 119 1.86 -11.86 -8.91
N VAL A 120 1.09 -11.55 -9.94
CA VAL A 120 1.54 -10.74 -11.09
C VAL A 120 1.94 -9.33 -10.63
N ALA A 121 1.14 -8.67 -9.78
CA ALA A 121 1.48 -7.37 -9.23
C ALA A 121 2.79 -7.41 -8.42
N ALA A 122 2.99 -8.43 -7.60
CA ALA A 122 4.22 -8.62 -6.84
C ALA A 122 5.44 -8.86 -7.76
N LEU A 123 5.29 -9.66 -8.82
CA LEU A 123 6.36 -9.89 -9.80
C LEU A 123 6.77 -8.61 -10.53
N ILE A 124 5.80 -7.74 -10.89
CA ILE A 124 6.08 -6.44 -11.51
C ILE A 124 6.92 -5.59 -10.55
N VAL A 125 6.55 -5.51 -9.29
CA VAL A 125 7.28 -4.72 -8.27
C VAL A 125 8.70 -5.25 -8.08
N VAL A 126 8.88 -6.57 -8.03
CA VAL A 126 10.20 -7.22 -7.91
C VAL A 126 11.04 -6.99 -9.17
N ALA A 127 10.43 -7.08 -10.36
CA ALA A 127 11.12 -6.82 -11.63
C ALA A 127 11.62 -5.37 -11.74
N CYS A 128 10.91 -4.42 -11.14
CA CYS A 128 11.35 -3.02 -11.03
C CYS A 128 12.50 -2.82 -10.00
N GLY A 129 13.02 -3.89 -9.41
CA GLY A 129 14.19 -3.85 -8.53
C GLY A 129 13.88 -3.61 -7.04
N ILE A 130 12.61 -3.65 -6.63
CA ILE A 130 12.26 -3.60 -5.20
C ILE A 130 12.45 -5.01 -4.62
N ARG A 131 13.52 -5.21 -3.88
CA ARG A 131 13.84 -6.47 -3.21
C ARG A 131 14.10 -6.23 -1.72
N ILE A 132 13.72 -7.17 -0.91
CA ILE A 132 14.09 -7.19 0.50
C ILE A 132 15.45 -7.90 0.60
N GLU A 133 16.52 -7.11 0.69
CA GLU A 133 17.89 -7.65 0.73
C GLU A 133 18.33 -8.08 2.12
N ASN A 134 17.76 -7.49 3.17
CA ASN A 134 18.15 -7.74 4.54
C ASN A 134 16.95 -8.07 5.42
N PHE A 135 16.82 -9.31 5.83
CA PHE A 135 15.99 -9.71 6.97
C PHE A 135 16.77 -9.41 8.26
N CYS A 136 16.69 -8.19 8.74
CA CYS A 136 17.51 -7.65 9.83
C CYS A 136 17.44 -8.46 11.15
N LEU A 137 16.38 -9.21 11.36
CA LEU A 137 16.19 -9.99 12.61
C LEU A 137 16.90 -11.36 12.62
N LEU A 138 17.30 -11.89 11.46
CA LEU A 138 17.96 -13.19 11.38
C LEU A 138 19.50 -13.11 11.27
N TYR A 139 20.05 -11.94 10.86
CA TYR A 139 21.48 -11.81 10.59
C TYR A 139 22.26 -10.91 11.55
N THR A 140 21.63 -10.24 12.51
CA THR A 140 22.30 -9.26 13.37
C THR A 140 22.51 -9.71 14.82
N SER A 141 22.41 -11.01 15.13
CA SER A 141 22.95 -11.50 16.39
C SER A 141 24.34 -12.09 16.11
N PRO A 142 25.45 -11.33 16.33
CA PRO A 142 26.78 -11.93 16.28
C PRO A 142 26.80 -13.05 17.33
N SER A 143 26.99 -14.27 16.86
CA SER A 143 27.13 -15.43 17.72
C SER A 143 28.19 -15.17 18.79
N PRO A 144 27.99 -15.55 20.04
CA PRO A 144 29.02 -15.46 21.09
C PRO A 144 30.33 -16.15 20.71
N ARG A 145 30.31 -17.01 19.68
CA ARG A 145 31.48 -17.70 19.13
C ARG A 145 32.39 -16.80 18.31
N ASP A 146 31.85 -15.77 17.62
CA ASP A 146 32.66 -14.87 16.79
C ASP A 146 33.56 -13.96 17.61
N LYS A 147 33.20 -13.69 18.87
CA LYS A 147 34.04 -12.92 19.80
C LYS A 147 35.26 -13.67 20.35
N ARG A 148 35.33 -14.99 20.17
CA ARG A 148 36.47 -15.80 20.62
C ARG A 148 37.56 -16.00 19.57
N GLN A 149 37.26 -15.66 18.30
CA GLN A 149 38.21 -15.84 17.20
C GLN A 149 39.06 -14.58 16.88
N SER A 150 38.79 -13.45 17.57
CA SER A 150 39.55 -12.20 17.40
C SER A 150 40.52 -11.92 18.56
N ARG A 151 41.04 -12.95 19.25
CA ARG A 151 42.16 -12.83 20.22
C ARG A 151 43.29 -13.73 19.82
#